data_f3cada7da82c3ba5b4bed7aba71f8bdb
#
_entry.id   f3cada7da82c3ba5b4bed7aba71f8bdb
#
_cell.length_a   1.000
_cell.length_b   1.000
_cell.length_c   1.000
_cell.angle_alpha   90.00
_cell.angle_beta   90.00
_cell.angle_gamma   90.00
#
_symmetry.space_group_name_H-M   'P 1'
#
loop_
_entity.id
_entity.type
_entity.pdbx_description
1 polymer ?
#
loop_
_entity_poly.entity_id
_entity_poly.type
_entity_poly.pdbx_seq_one_letter_code
_entity_poly.pdbx_strand_id
1 'polypeptide(L)'
;MKFFQKRGVAIAVLILAILASGAWGLHKAPVVSTPEGGEKLNPSLSTAAFTQYVRDEADILSDKTEEAIGLYNANWDQMFGSIMAVVTVQSSDDLENTAYDYADTMQLGTNDAILVIAEQQQNYYVVASGNFYDLLNGLSYSFVDSCMAGDVQKGDYNAAVQELCSQLHVELSRQYRQDQTAQNDAGTAVLFILLLIVIFVIWIMLDRMRYNRYRRRYMMPGMGIPTVVYRPIFWGRRPPRGPRPPRPPRSVSYTHLRAH
;
A
#
# COMPACT_ATOMS: atom_id res chain seq x y z
N MET A 1 17.79 -38.12 -13.67
CA MET A 1 17.71 -36.94 -12.80
C MET A 1 18.90 -35.94 -12.92
N LYS A 2 19.69 -35.97 -14.00
CA LYS A 2 20.87 -35.05 -14.19
C LYS A 2 20.47 -33.60 -14.63
N PHE A 3 19.20 -33.31 -14.89
CA PHE A 3 18.73 -32.02 -15.36
C PHE A 3 18.72 -30.94 -14.24
N PHE A 4 18.29 -31.33 -13.04
CA PHE A 4 18.23 -30.43 -11.88
C PHE A 4 19.59 -30.13 -11.23
N GLN A 5 20.62 -30.88 -11.57
CA GLN A 5 22.01 -30.65 -11.09
C GLN A 5 22.71 -29.46 -11.77
N LYS A 6 22.12 -28.90 -12.80
CA LYS A 6 22.67 -27.68 -13.44
C LYS A 6 22.28 -26.47 -12.63
N ARG A 7 23.24 -25.78 -12.01
CA ARG A 7 23.03 -24.58 -11.18
C ARG A 7 22.06 -23.57 -11.80
N GLY A 8 22.06 -23.39 -13.12
CA GLY A 8 21.14 -22.49 -13.81
C GLY A 8 19.68 -22.95 -13.79
N VAL A 9 19.43 -24.26 -13.81
CA VAL A 9 18.06 -24.81 -13.72
C VAL A 9 17.54 -24.69 -12.29
N ALA A 10 18.39 -24.94 -11.30
CA ALA A 10 18.03 -24.77 -9.89
C ALA A 10 17.64 -23.32 -9.58
N ILE A 11 18.39 -22.34 -10.08
CA ILE A 11 18.10 -20.92 -9.91
C ILE A 11 16.77 -20.55 -10.61
N ALA A 12 16.52 -21.03 -11.82
CA ALA A 12 15.28 -20.76 -12.54
C ALA A 12 14.05 -21.35 -11.81
N VAL A 13 14.16 -22.57 -11.27
CA VAL A 13 13.11 -23.20 -10.48
C VAL A 13 12.86 -22.44 -9.16
N LEU A 14 13.92 -21.99 -8.50
CA LEU A 14 13.80 -21.18 -7.28
C LEU A 14 13.04 -19.87 -7.55
N ILE A 15 13.40 -19.17 -8.63
CA ILE A 15 12.74 -17.91 -9.02
C ILE A 15 11.25 -18.17 -9.34
N LEU A 16 10.95 -19.23 -10.09
CA LEU A 16 9.58 -19.63 -10.38
C LEU A 16 8.78 -20.00 -9.12
N ALA A 17 9.41 -20.67 -8.16
CA ALA A 17 8.77 -21.00 -6.89
C ALA A 17 8.47 -19.75 -6.07
N ILE A 18 9.39 -18.78 -6.01
CA ILE A 18 9.17 -17.49 -5.33
C ILE A 18 8.03 -16.70 -6.00
N LEU A 19 8.01 -16.66 -7.33
CA LEU A 19 6.94 -15.98 -8.07
C LEU A 19 5.58 -16.66 -7.86
N ALA A 20 5.55 -17.99 -7.89
CA ALA A 20 4.32 -18.75 -7.66
C ALA A 20 3.81 -18.57 -6.23
N SER A 21 4.70 -18.57 -5.22
CA SER A 21 4.32 -18.35 -3.82
C SER A 21 3.86 -16.91 -3.58
N GLY A 22 4.49 -15.92 -4.22
CA GLY A 22 4.05 -14.52 -4.18
C GLY A 22 2.67 -14.33 -4.82
N ALA A 23 2.46 -14.88 -6.01
CA ALA A 23 1.17 -14.85 -6.70
C ALA A 23 0.06 -15.57 -5.89
N TRP A 24 0.41 -16.70 -5.26
CA TRP A 24 -0.52 -17.44 -4.39
C TRP A 24 -0.85 -16.67 -3.10
N GLY A 25 0.12 -15.97 -2.51
CA GLY A 25 -0.08 -15.09 -1.35
C GLY A 25 -1.01 -13.93 -1.66
N LEU A 26 -0.84 -13.29 -2.82
CA LEU A 26 -1.71 -12.20 -3.28
C LEU A 26 -3.13 -12.70 -3.61
N HIS A 27 -3.28 -13.93 -4.10
CA HIS A 27 -4.59 -14.51 -4.42
C HIS A 27 -5.34 -15.02 -3.18
N LYS A 28 -4.62 -15.28 -2.09
CA LYS A 28 -5.17 -15.69 -0.78
C LYS A 28 -5.23 -14.56 0.24
N ALA A 29 -4.74 -13.35 -0.09
CA ALA A 29 -5.06 -12.19 0.72
C ALA A 29 -6.59 -12.22 0.88
N PRO A 30 -7.14 -12.22 2.11
CA PRO A 30 -8.57 -12.12 2.27
C PRO A 30 -9.00 -10.91 1.47
N VAL A 31 -9.81 -11.14 0.45
CA VAL A 31 -10.60 -10.06 -0.13
C VAL A 31 -11.50 -9.69 1.03
N VAL A 32 -11.08 -8.69 1.80
CA VAL A 32 -12.02 -7.97 2.65
C VAL A 32 -13.05 -7.53 1.64
N SER A 33 -14.21 -8.17 1.67
CA SER A 33 -15.32 -7.82 0.81
C SER A 33 -15.63 -6.37 1.14
N THR A 34 -15.07 -5.46 0.34
CA THR A 34 -15.47 -4.06 0.35
C THR A 34 -16.98 -4.10 0.18
N PRO A 35 -17.77 -3.58 1.11
CA PRO A 35 -19.21 -3.50 0.90
C PRO A 35 -19.41 -2.83 -0.45
N GLU A 36 -20.12 -3.49 -1.38
CA GLU A 36 -20.50 -2.87 -2.64
C GLU A 36 -21.21 -1.55 -2.31
N GLY A 37 -20.57 -0.45 -2.62
CA GLY A 37 -21.03 0.89 -2.32
C GLY A 37 -20.49 1.47 -1.01
N GLY A 38 -19.16 1.55 -0.81
CA GLY A 38 -18.44 2.00 0.40
C GLY A 38 -18.91 3.26 1.14
N GLU A 39 -20.05 3.78 0.82
CA GLU A 39 -20.78 4.86 1.50
C GLU A 39 -22.04 4.35 2.22
N LYS A 40 -22.41 3.06 2.03
CA LYS A 40 -23.59 2.49 2.70
C LYS A 40 -23.15 1.59 3.85
N LEU A 41 -23.73 1.84 4.99
CA LEU A 41 -23.60 0.96 6.15
C LEU A 41 -24.08 -0.45 5.81
N ASN A 42 -23.37 -1.45 6.32
CA ASN A 42 -23.83 -2.83 6.32
C ASN A 42 -24.78 -3.03 7.51
N PRO A 43 -26.10 -3.14 7.28
CA PRO A 43 -27.07 -3.25 8.36
C PRO A 43 -27.11 -4.64 9.01
N SER A 44 -26.38 -5.61 8.48
CA SER A 44 -26.36 -6.98 9.01
C SER A 44 -25.32 -7.19 10.10
N LEU A 45 -24.50 -6.20 10.40
CA LEU A 45 -23.51 -6.29 11.46
C LEU A 45 -24.15 -6.22 12.84
N SER A 46 -23.61 -7.01 13.78
CA SER A 46 -24.10 -6.98 15.17
C SER A 46 -23.61 -5.72 15.87
N THR A 47 -24.52 -4.96 16.45
CA THR A 47 -24.27 -3.76 17.24
C THR A 47 -24.01 -4.05 18.72
N ALA A 48 -24.28 -5.27 19.18
CA ALA A 48 -24.28 -5.65 20.60
C ALA A 48 -22.95 -5.39 21.33
N ALA A 49 -21.83 -5.54 20.63
CA ALA A 49 -20.50 -5.28 21.22
C ALA A 49 -20.20 -3.79 21.35
N PHE A 50 -20.94 -2.93 20.67
CA PHE A 50 -20.66 -1.49 20.57
C PHE A 50 -21.58 -0.62 21.43
N THR A 51 -22.61 -1.19 22.04
CA THR A 51 -23.50 -0.45 22.95
C THR A 51 -22.79 0.11 24.18
N GLN A 52 -21.71 -0.52 24.61
CA GLN A 52 -20.89 -0.05 25.74
C GLN A 52 -20.15 1.27 25.45
N TYR A 53 -20.02 1.64 24.18
CA TYR A 53 -19.36 2.89 23.74
C TYR A 53 -20.32 4.04 23.57
N VAL A 54 -21.60 3.86 23.91
CA VAL A 54 -22.59 4.92 24.02
C VAL A 54 -22.99 5.08 25.47
N ARG A 55 -22.76 6.26 26.02
CA ARG A 55 -23.09 6.57 27.40
C ARG A 55 -23.88 7.89 27.45
N ASP A 56 -25.19 7.76 27.46
CA ASP A 56 -26.12 8.90 27.50
C ASP A 56 -26.51 9.25 28.94
N GLU A 57 -25.62 9.99 29.66
CA GLU A 57 -25.88 10.40 31.04
C GLU A 57 -26.78 11.62 31.13
N ALA A 58 -26.93 12.36 30.05
CA ALA A 58 -27.84 13.51 29.98
C ALA A 58 -29.25 13.15 29.53
N ASP A 59 -29.48 11.90 29.05
CA ASP A 59 -30.76 11.40 28.53
C ASP A 59 -31.28 12.25 27.34
N ILE A 60 -30.39 12.61 26.43
CA ILE A 60 -30.65 13.46 25.25
C ILE A 60 -30.63 12.72 23.93
N LEU A 61 -30.17 11.48 23.94
CA LEU A 61 -30.15 10.63 22.74
C LEU A 61 -31.37 9.70 22.74
N SER A 62 -31.89 9.43 21.57
CA SER A 62 -32.93 8.41 21.40
C SER A 62 -32.32 7.04 21.19
N ASP A 63 -33.05 5.98 21.57
CA ASP A 63 -32.64 4.57 21.32
C ASP A 63 -32.23 4.33 19.88
N LYS A 64 -32.89 4.99 18.93
CA LYS A 64 -32.54 4.92 17.49
C LYS A 64 -31.17 5.51 17.19
N THR A 65 -30.81 6.60 17.84
CA THR A 65 -29.51 7.24 17.66
C THR A 65 -28.41 6.38 18.27
N GLU A 66 -28.64 5.82 19.44
CA GLU A 66 -27.69 4.90 20.07
C GLU A 66 -27.48 3.65 19.22
N GLU A 67 -28.56 3.06 18.70
CA GLU A 67 -28.46 1.91 17.78
C GLU A 67 -27.71 2.27 16.49
N ALA A 68 -27.96 3.48 15.95
CA ALA A 68 -27.25 3.97 14.78
C ALA A 68 -25.75 4.16 15.06
N ILE A 69 -25.35 4.73 16.20
CA ILE A 69 -23.94 4.84 16.61
C ILE A 69 -23.31 3.45 16.70
N GLY A 70 -24.01 2.47 17.30
CA GLY A 70 -23.55 1.09 17.36
C GLY A 70 -23.32 0.48 15.97
N LEU A 71 -24.20 0.78 15.01
CA LEU A 71 -24.07 0.31 13.64
C LEU A 71 -22.90 0.97 12.90
N TYR A 72 -22.69 2.28 13.09
CA TYR A 72 -21.49 2.96 12.56
C TYR A 72 -20.22 2.35 13.12
N ASN A 73 -20.14 2.15 14.43
CA ASN A 73 -18.99 1.53 15.08
C ASN A 73 -18.74 0.11 14.58
N ALA A 74 -19.77 -0.71 14.37
CA ALA A 74 -19.61 -2.04 13.81
C ALA A 74 -19.01 -2.02 12.39
N ASN A 75 -19.40 -1.03 11.58
CA ASN A 75 -18.84 -0.84 10.25
C ASN A 75 -17.40 -0.31 10.29
N TRP A 76 -17.11 0.65 11.16
CA TRP A 76 -15.76 1.22 11.30
C TRP A 76 -14.77 0.24 11.89
N ASP A 77 -15.17 -0.56 12.88
CA ASP A 77 -14.34 -1.63 13.43
C ASP A 77 -13.99 -2.67 12.35
N GLN A 78 -14.97 -3.08 11.56
CA GLN A 78 -14.73 -4.03 10.47
C GLN A 78 -13.79 -3.49 9.39
N MET A 79 -13.86 -2.19 9.06
CA MET A 79 -13.05 -1.57 8.00
C MET A 79 -11.67 -1.13 8.48
N PHE A 80 -11.58 -0.61 9.70
CA PHE A 80 -10.39 0.10 10.19
C PHE A 80 -9.87 -0.39 11.53
N GLY A 81 -10.62 -1.24 12.26
CA GLY A 81 -10.33 -1.56 13.66
C GLY A 81 -10.41 -0.32 14.53
N SER A 82 -11.39 0.55 14.31
CA SER A 82 -11.56 1.84 14.98
C SER A 82 -13.03 2.05 15.35
N ILE A 83 -13.27 2.67 16.49
CA ILE A 83 -14.62 3.02 16.97
C ILE A 83 -14.65 4.47 17.44
N MET A 84 -15.86 5.04 17.53
CA MET A 84 -16.10 6.32 18.17
C MET A 84 -17.06 6.15 19.33
N ALA A 85 -16.56 6.39 20.55
CA ALA A 85 -17.43 6.49 21.72
C ALA A 85 -18.21 7.80 21.68
N VAL A 86 -19.47 7.76 22.16
CA VAL A 86 -20.31 8.96 22.31
C VAL A 86 -20.77 9.03 23.76
N VAL A 87 -20.46 10.13 24.41
CA VAL A 87 -20.83 10.40 25.80
C VAL A 87 -21.62 11.70 25.88
N THR A 88 -22.73 11.68 26.56
CA THR A 88 -23.45 12.90 26.88
C THR A 88 -23.41 13.13 28.38
N VAL A 89 -23.20 14.37 28.79
CA VAL A 89 -23.22 14.80 30.20
C VAL A 89 -24.12 16.03 30.35
N GLN A 90 -24.71 16.21 31.50
CA GLN A 90 -25.53 17.39 31.76
C GLN A 90 -24.72 18.68 31.69
N SER A 91 -23.54 18.69 32.30
CA SER A 91 -22.61 19.80 32.26
C SER A 91 -21.17 19.34 32.51
N SER A 92 -20.23 20.11 32.01
CA SER A 92 -18.80 19.89 32.26
C SER A 92 -18.07 21.23 32.28
N ASP A 93 -17.23 21.45 33.28
CA ASP A 93 -16.37 22.64 33.38
C ASP A 93 -15.21 22.58 32.37
N ASP A 94 -14.82 21.37 31.99
CA ASP A 94 -13.73 21.12 31.07
C ASP A 94 -14.03 19.85 30.22
N LEU A 95 -14.56 20.07 29.01
CA LEU A 95 -14.94 18.99 28.11
C LEU A 95 -13.75 18.19 27.61
N GLU A 96 -12.58 18.81 27.49
CA GLU A 96 -11.40 18.12 27.04
C GLU A 96 -10.95 17.09 28.10
N ASN A 97 -10.79 17.49 29.34
CA ASN A 97 -10.46 16.56 30.43
C ASN A 97 -11.53 15.50 30.62
N THR A 98 -12.83 15.89 30.51
CA THR A 98 -13.92 14.93 30.57
C THR A 98 -13.82 13.89 29.48
N ALA A 99 -13.45 14.26 28.23
CA ALA A 99 -13.28 13.33 27.15
C ALA A 99 -12.12 12.33 27.41
N TYR A 100 -11.02 12.79 27.96
CA TYR A 100 -9.90 11.89 28.32
C TYR A 100 -10.30 10.92 29.46
N ASP A 101 -11.01 11.40 30.49
CA ASP A 101 -11.44 10.56 31.60
C ASP A 101 -12.40 9.44 31.12
N TYR A 102 -13.33 9.76 30.23
CA TYR A 102 -14.22 8.75 29.63
C TYR A 102 -13.46 7.82 28.66
N ALA A 103 -12.52 8.34 27.89
CA ALA A 103 -11.71 7.50 27.01
C ALA A 103 -10.95 6.44 27.79
N ASP A 104 -10.34 6.82 28.92
CA ASP A 104 -9.65 5.90 29.81
C ASP A 104 -10.62 4.91 30.48
N THR A 105 -11.78 5.38 30.95
CA THR A 105 -12.80 4.53 31.59
C THR A 105 -13.36 3.49 30.62
N MET A 106 -13.56 3.87 29.36
CA MET A 106 -14.06 3.00 28.30
C MET A 106 -12.95 2.15 27.64
N GLN A 107 -11.69 2.35 28.06
CA GLN A 107 -10.53 1.65 27.52
C GLN A 107 -10.40 1.78 26.00
N LEU A 108 -10.58 2.99 25.49
CA LEU A 108 -10.46 3.25 24.05
C LEU A 108 -9.03 2.98 23.57
N GLY A 109 -8.93 2.44 22.37
CA GLY A 109 -7.67 2.07 21.74
C GLY A 109 -6.96 3.27 21.09
N THR A 110 -5.79 3.01 20.56
CA THR A 110 -4.94 4.01 19.89
C THR A 110 -5.46 4.45 18.50
N ASN A 111 -6.56 3.87 18.03
CA ASN A 111 -7.17 4.20 16.75
C ASN A 111 -8.59 4.76 16.92
N ASP A 112 -9.01 4.95 18.14
CA ASP A 112 -10.40 5.28 18.48
C ASP A 112 -10.59 6.78 18.65
N ALA A 113 -11.85 7.19 18.68
CA ALA A 113 -12.27 8.56 18.96
C ALA A 113 -13.34 8.59 20.07
N ILE A 114 -13.51 9.74 20.68
CA ILE A 114 -14.59 10.01 21.59
C ILE A 114 -15.19 11.37 21.31
N LEU A 115 -16.52 11.42 21.29
CA LEU A 115 -17.31 12.63 21.27
C LEU A 115 -17.97 12.81 22.63
N VAL A 116 -17.76 13.95 23.26
CA VAL A 116 -18.44 14.34 24.50
C VAL A 116 -19.35 15.54 24.22
N ILE A 117 -20.60 15.47 24.66
CA ILE A 117 -21.58 16.54 24.51
C ILE A 117 -22.05 16.99 25.91
N ALA A 118 -21.97 18.29 26.18
CA ALA A 118 -22.50 18.88 27.39
C ALA A 118 -23.83 19.62 27.08
N GLU A 119 -24.94 19.10 27.59
CA GLU A 119 -26.29 19.59 27.28
C GLU A 119 -26.48 21.05 27.68
N GLN A 120 -26.17 21.38 28.93
CA GLN A 120 -26.45 22.74 29.49
C GLN A 120 -25.60 23.82 28.80
N GLN A 121 -24.39 23.51 28.40
CA GLN A 121 -23.53 24.44 27.69
C GLN A 121 -23.76 24.45 26.18
N GLN A 122 -24.59 23.53 25.67
CA GLN A 122 -24.78 23.31 24.23
C GLN A 122 -23.43 23.24 23.50
N ASN A 123 -22.48 22.50 24.09
CA ASN A 123 -21.12 22.42 23.61
C ASN A 123 -20.68 20.95 23.48
N TYR A 124 -19.68 20.70 22.67
CA TYR A 124 -19.18 19.38 22.43
C TYR A 124 -17.63 19.42 22.23
N TYR A 125 -17.01 18.27 22.41
CA TYR A 125 -15.59 18.11 22.20
C TYR A 125 -15.30 16.73 21.61
N VAL A 126 -14.37 16.66 20.64
CA VAL A 126 -13.94 15.41 20.01
C VAL A 126 -12.47 15.22 20.27
N VAL A 127 -12.13 14.07 20.84
CA VAL A 127 -10.76 13.58 20.93
C VAL A 127 -10.63 12.40 19.97
N ALA A 128 -9.59 12.39 19.17
CA ALA A 128 -9.34 11.33 18.20
C ALA A 128 -7.89 10.90 18.23
N SER A 129 -7.64 9.62 17.96
CA SER A 129 -6.30 9.04 17.78
C SER A 129 -6.27 8.14 16.55
N GLY A 130 -5.06 7.79 16.11
CA GLY A 130 -4.83 6.92 14.96
C GLY A 130 -5.63 7.31 13.71
N ASN A 131 -6.42 6.39 13.20
CA ASN A 131 -7.15 6.58 11.94
C ASN A 131 -8.12 7.76 11.97
N PHE A 132 -8.82 7.98 13.10
CA PHE A 132 -9.71 9.13 13.24
C PHE A 132 -8.94 10.46 13.33
N TYR A 133 -7.79 10.46 13.99
CA TYR A 133 -6.93 11.65 14.05
C TYR A 133 -6.41 12.02 12.66
N ASP A 134 -5.90 11.04 11.92
CA ASP A 134 -5.36 11.26 10.57
C ASP A 134 -6.46 11.76 9.62
N LEU A 135 -7.67 11.21 9.73
CA LEU A 135 -8.82 11.66 8.97
C LEU A 135 -9.17 13.13 9.31
N LEU A 136 -9.41 13.42 10.58
CA LEU A 136 -9.84 14.76 11.01
C LEU A 136 -8.77 15.82 10.72
N ASN A 137 -7.49 15.47 10.85
CA ASN A 137 -6.37 16.34 10.51
C ASN A 137 -6.25 16.61 9.00
N GLY A 138 -6.70 15.68 8.17
CA GLY A 138 -6.79 15.83 6.71
C GLY A 138 -7.99 16.63 6.22
N LEU A 139 -9.01 16.80 7.07
CA LEU A 139 -10.22 17.55 6.77
C LEU A 139 -10.09 19.02 7.17
N SER A 140 -11.12 19.82 6.85
CA SER A 140 -11.19 21.21 7.32
C SER A 140 -11.24 21.28 8.84
N TYR A 141 -10.55 22.25 9.43
CA TYR A 141 -10.57 22.50 10.88
C TYR A 141 -11.99 22.68 11.45
N SER A 142 -12.94 23.11 10.61
CA SER A 142 -14.34 23.30 10.96
C SER A 142 -15.23 22.11 10.60
N PHE A 143 -14.66 20.95 10.27
CA PHE A 143 -15.46 19.80 9.82
C PHE A 143 -16.47 19.36 10.88
N VAL A 144 -16.02 19.12 12.11
CA VAL A 144 -16.89 18.69 13.21
C VAL A 144 -17.94 19.78 13.48
N ASP A 145 -17.53 21.05 13.53
CA ASP A 145 -18.45 22.16 13.72
C ASP A 145 -19.49 22.26 12.60
N SER A 146 -19.10 22.00 11.35
CA SER A 146 -20.06 22.03 10.24
C SER A 146 -21.13 20.95 10.32
N CYS A 147 -20.80 19.82 10.96
CA CYS A 147 -21.75 18.72 11.18
C CYS A 147 -22.63 18.95 12.43
N MET A 148 -22.10 19.56 13.48
CA MET A 148 -22.75 19.54 14.79
C MET A 148 -23.30 20.88 15.26
N ALA A 149 -22.58 22.00 15.01
CA ALA A 149 -22.86 23.26 15.68
C ALA A 149 -24.28 23.76 15.49
N GLY A 150 -24.85 23.63 14.29
CA GLY A 150 -26.18 24.11 13.96
C GLY A 150 -27.30 23.38 14.71
N ASP A 151 -27.18 22.08 14.90
CA ASP A 151 -28.20 21.25 15.52
C ASP A 151 -28.03 21.20 17.05
N VAL A 152 -26.80 21.22 17.55
CA VAL A 152 -26.50 21.35 18.97
C VAL A 152 -27.09 22.69 19.51
N GLN A 153 -26.92 23.79 18.78
CA GLN A 153 -27.51 25.09 19.17
C GLN A 153 -29.06 25.10 19.21
N LYS A 154 -29.70 24.22 18.43
CA LYS A 154 -31.16 24.02 18.46
C LYS A 154 -31.61 23.04 19.55
N GLY A 155 -30.67 22.36 20.20
CA GLY A 155 -30.95 21.26 21.13
C GLY A 155 -31.31 19.94 20.45
N ASP A 156 -31.08 19.82 19.12
CA ASP A 156 -31.27 18.56 18.37
C ASP A 156 -29.98 17.73 18.33
N TYR A 157 -29.65 17.16 19.48
CA TYR A 157 -28.44 16.34 19.64
C TYR A 157 -28.49 15.06 18.80
N ASN A 158 -29.69 14.53 18.56
CA ASN A 158 -29.88 13.35 17.73
C ASN A 158 -29.47 13.62 16.28
N ALA A 159 -29.94 14.73 15.71
CA ALA A 159 -29.53 15.11 14.34
C ALA A 159 -28.04 15.41 14.25
N ALA A 160 -27.48 16.14 15.23
CA ALA A 160 -26.06 16.48 15.27
C ALA A 160 -25.14 15.23 15.25
N VAL A 161 -25.43 14.25 16.12
CA VAL A 161 -24.63 13.03 16.19
C VAL A 161 -24.77 12.17 14.93
N GLN A 162 -26.00 12.04 14.41
CA GLN A 162 -26.24 11.26 13.19
C GLN A 162 -25.57 11.90 11.98
N GLU A 163 -25.61 13.22 11.84
CA GLU A 163 -24.92 13.91 10.75
C GLU A 163 -23.40 13.73 10.86
N LEU A 164 -22.82 13.92 12.06
CA LEU A 164 -21.38 13.69 12.25
C LEU A 164 -21.00 12.25 11.89
N CYS A 165 -21.71 11.25 12.40
CA CYS A 165 -21.44 9.84 12.08
C CYS A 165 -21.55 9.55 10.58
N SER A 166 -22.57 10.12 9.92
CA SER A 166 -22.79 9.96 8.48
C SER A 166 -21.63 10.54 7.67
N GLN A 167 -21.23 11.76 7.95
CA GLN A 167 -20.13 12.43 7.25
C GLN A 167 -18.80 11.78 7.52
N LEU A 168 -18.51 11.38 8.76
CA LEU A 168 -17.32 10.60 9.10
C LEU A 168 -17.26 9.28 8.35
N HIS A 169 -18.40 8.59 8.23
CA HIS A 169 -18.47 7.32 7.51
C HIS A 169 -18.13 7.49 6.01
N VAL A 170 -18.63 8.54 5.38
CA VAL A 170 -18.31 8.87 3.98
C VAL A 170 -16.82 9.13 3.81
N GLU A 171 -16.23 9.95 4.66
CA GLU A 171 -14.83 10.32 4.57
C GLU A 171 -13.88 9.14 4.88
N LEU A 172 -14.17 8.38 5.95
CA LEU A 172 -13.43 7.16 6.27
C LEU A 172 -13.51 6.14 5.12
N SER A 173 -14.69 5.92 4.55
CA SER A 173 -14.88 5.02 3.42
C SER A 173 -14.11 5.47 2.18
N ARG A 174 -13.99 6.78 1.97
CA ARG A 174 -13.17 7.35 0.88
C ARG A 174 -11.69 7.07 1.10
N GLN A 175 -11.17 7.33 2.31
CA GLN A 175 -9.78 7.07 2.68
C GLN A 175 -9.45 5.58 2.52
N TYR A 176 -10.30 4.70 3.03
CA TYR A 176 -10.13 3.25 2.91
C TYR A 176 -10.00 2.79 1.45
N ARG A 177 -10.85 3.32 0.56
CA ARG A 177 -10.75 3.01 -0.88
C ARG A 177 -9.45 3.49 -1.51
N GLN A 178 -8.99 4.67 -1.12
CA GLN A 178 -7.71 5.20 -1.62
C GLN A 178 -6.54 4.33 -1.19
N ASP A 179 -6.49 3.91 0.06
CA ASP A 179 -5.43 3.05 0.60
C ASP A 179 -5.44 1.67 -0.05
N GLN A 180 -6.61 1.07 -0.26
CA GLN A 180 -6.76 -0.20 -0.97
C GLN A 180 -6.28 -0.10 -2.42
N THR A 181 -6.61 0.99 -3.11
CA THR A 181 -6.17 1.22 -4.48
C THR A 181 -4.66 1.38 -4.55
N ALA A 182 -4.08 2.17 -3.65
CA ALA A 182 -2.62 2.39 -3.57
C ALA A 182 -1.86 1.09 -3.26
N GLN A 183 -2.38 0.25 -2.37
CA GLN A 183 -1.79 -1.06 -2.06
C GLN A 183 -1.85 -2.02 -3.25
N ASN A 184 -2.94 -2.06 -3.98
CA ASN A 184 -3.10 -2.90 -5.17
C ASN A 184 -2.15 -2.45 -6.30
N ASP A 185 -2.00 -1.14 -6.51
CA ASP A 185 -1.09 -0.59 -7.50
C ASP A 185 0.38 -0.87 -7.15
N ALA A 186 0.76 -0.74 -5.88
CA ALA A 186 2.10 -1.10 -5.41
C ALA A 186 2.38 -2.60 -5.60
N GLY A 187 1.41 -3.47 -5.30
CA GLY A 187 1.52 -4.91 -5.51
C GLY A 187 1.71 -5.28 -6.97
N THR A 188 0.94 -4.68 -7.88
CA THR A 188 1.07 -4.88 -9.33
C THR A 188 2.40 -4.36 -9.88
N ALA A 189 2.90 -3.23 -9.41
CA ALA A 189 4.20 -2.69 -9.79
C ALA A 189 5.35 -3.63 -9.37
N VAL A 190 5.32 -4.16 -8.16
CA VAL A 190 6.32 -5.14 -7.67
C VAL A 190 6.30 -6.40 -8.52
N LEU A 191 5.13 -6.95 -8.85
CA LEU A 191 5.01 -8.12 -9.73
C LEU A 191 5.57 -7.86 -11.12
N PHE A 192 5.33 -6.68 -11.68
CA PHE A 192 5.86 -6.29 -12.98
C PHE A 192 7.38 -6.20 -12.97
N ILE A 193 7.99 -5.61 -11.94
CA ILE A 193 9.44 -5.54 -11.75
C ILE A 193 10.03 -6.95 -11.64
N LEU A 194 9.43 -7.84 -10.85
CA LEU A 194 9.88 -9.23 -10.73
C LEU A 194 9.82 -9.97 -12.07
N LEU A 195 8.75 -9.77 -12.85
CA LEU A 195 8.62 -10.33 -14.20
C LEU A 195 9.74 -9.86 -15.10
N LEU A 196 10.09 -8.57 -15.11
CA LEU A 196 11.19 -8.03 -15.89
C LEU A 196 12.54 -8.64 -15.48
N ILE A 197 12.78 -8.82 -14.19
CA ILE A 197 13.98 -9.47 -13.67
C ILE A 197 14.08 -10.92 -14.19
N VAL A 198 12.98 -11.66 -14.17
CA VAL A 198 12.94 -13.05 -14.70
C VAL A 198 13.25 -13.08 -16.18
N ILE A 199 12.64 -12.23 -16.99
CA ILE A 199 12.91 -12.11 -18.42
C ILE A 199 14.39 -11.80 -18.66
N PHE A 200 14.95 -10.88 -17.88
CA PHE A 200 16.36 -10.50 -17.98
C PHE A 200 17.31 -11.67 -17.64
N VAL A 201 17.01 -12.45 -16.60
CA VAL A 201 17.78 -13.64 -16.23
C VAL A 201 17.69 -14.72 -17.33
N ILE A 202 16.49 -14.96 -17.86
CA ILE A 202 16.31 -15.90 -18.99
C ILE A 202 17.15 -15.45 -20.19
N TRP A 203 17.16 -14.18 -20.50
CA TRP A 203 17.95 -13.62 -21.58
C TRP A 203 19.45 -13.82 -21.38
N ILE A 204 19.98 -13.57 -20.19
CA ILE A 204 21.38 -13.84 -19.86
C ILE A 204 21.70 -15.34 -20.02
N MET A 205 20.80 -16.21 -19.58
CA MET A 205 20.98 -17.66 -19.72
C MET A 205 21.01 -18.10 -21.18
N LEU A 206 20.09 -17.57 -22.00
CA LEU A 206 20.05 -17.86 -23.44
C LEU A 206 21.34 -17.38 -24.14
N ASP A 207 21.81 -16.18 -23.83
CA ASP A 207 23.05 -15.65 -24.40
C ASP A 207 24.27 -16.51 -23.99
N ARG A 208 24.31 -16.94 -22.72
CA ARG A 208 25.38 -17.85 -22.24
C ARG A 208 25.33 -19.21 -22.92
N MET A 209 24.14 -19.76 -23.19
CA MET A 209 24.00 -21.01 -23.93
C MET A 209 24.46 -20.87 -25.39
N ARG A 210 24.10 -19.75 -26.04
CA ARG A 210 24.55 -19.44 -27.42
C ARG A 210 26.06 -19.28 -27.47
N TYR A 211 26.67 -18.57 -26.52
CA TYR A 211 28.11 -18.41 -26.41
C TYR A 211 28.80 -19.75 -26.20
N ASN A 212 28.31 -20.63 -25.35
CA ASN A 212 28.88 -21.96 -25.12
C ASN A 212 28.81 -22.86 -26.37
N ARG A 213 27.71 -22.77 -27.16
CA ARG A 213 27.60 -23.46 -28.46
C ARG A 213 28.59 -22.92 -29.46
N TYR A 214 28.73 -21.59 -29.51
CA TYR A 214 29.74 -20.95 -30.39
C TYR A 214 31.15 -21.38 -30.01
N ARG A 215 31.53 -21.32 -28.74
CA ARG A 215 32.82 -21.75 -28.24
C ARG A 215 33.14 -23.19 -28.59
N ARG A 216 32.20 -24.12 -28.48
CA ARG A 216 32.38 -25.52 -28.82
C ARG A 216 32.55 -25.77 -30.30
N ARG A 217 31.97 -24.93 -31.17
CA ARG A 217 32.04 -25.10 -32.65
C ARG A 217 33.26 -24.42 -33.26
N TYR A 218 33.65 -23.28 -32.74
CA TYR A 218 34.59 -22.39 -33.40
C TYR A 218 35.90 -22.14 -32.62
N MET A 219 36.00 -22.55 -31.38
CA MET A 219 37.17 -22.37 -30.53
C MET A 219 37.73 -23.70 -30.06
N MET A 220 38.01 -24.63 -30.99
CA MET A 220 38.77 -25.84 -30.67
C MET A 220 40.28 -25.54 -30.65
N PRO A 221 41.04 -26.18 -29.72
CA PRO A 221 42.49 -26.05 -29.70
C PRO A 221 43.06 -26.53 -31.06
N GLY A 222 43.85 -25.69 -31.73
CA GLY A 222 44.48 -26.01 -33.01
C GLY A 222 43.80 -25.48 -34.28
N MET A 223 42.59 -24.91 -34.18
CA MET A 223 41.99 -24.16 -35.28
C MET A 223 42.38 -22.69 -35.20
N GLY A 224 42.73 -22.10 -36.33
CA GLY A 224 43.06 -20.68 -36.46
C GLY A 224 41.91 -19.75 -36.02
N ILE A 225 42.11 -18.45 -36.17
CA ILE A 225 41.12 -17.43 -35.75
C ILE A 225 39.75 -17.72 -36.35
N PRO A 226 38.65 -17.82 -35.55
CA PRO A 226 37.35 -18.13 -36.08
C PRO A 226 36.86 -17.02 -37.01
N THR A 227 36.45 -17.42 -38.21
CA THR A 227 35.87 -16.51 -39.23
C THR A 227 34.53 -15.91 -38.84
N VAL A 228 33.85 -16.53 -37.88
CA VAL A 228 32.54 -16.07 -37.39
C VAL A 228 32.70 -15.42 -36.01
N VAL A 229 32.37 -14.16 -35.92
CA VAL A 229 32.41 -13.40 -34.65
C VAL A 229 31.09 -13.57 -33.89
N TYR A 230 31.18 -14.01 -32.64
CA TYR A 230 30.00 -14.07 -31.76
C TYR A 230 29.48 -12.68 -31.48
N ARG A 231 28.17 -12.47 -31.73
CA ARG A 231 27.46 -11.24 -31.34
C ARG A 231 26.54 -11.58 -30.18
N PRO A 232 26.81 -11.08 -28.95
CA PRO A 232 25.92 -11.25 -27.83
C PRO A 232 24.58 -10.53 -28.09
N ILE A 233 23.50 -11.03 -27.50
CA ILE A 233 22.18 -10.42 -27.61
C ILE A 233 22.17 -9.07 -26.86
N PHE A 234 22.90 -9.01 -25.76
CA PHE A 234 23.21 -7.77 -25.05
C PHE A 234 24.68 -7.42 -25.21
N TRP A 235 24.99 -6.15 -24.99
CA TRP A 235 26.36 -5.60 -25.01
C TRP A 235 27.23 -6.29 -23.95
N GLY A 236 27.56 -7.55 -24.18
CA GLY A 236 28.57 -8.26 -23.44
C GLY A 236 29.94 -7.75 -23.87
N ARG A 237 30.95 -7.90 -23.02
CA ARG A 237 32.36 -7.55 -23.29
C ARG A 237 32.75 -7.93 -24.70
N ARG A 238 33.20 -6.96 -25.51
CA ARG A 238 33.80 -7.24 -26.78
C ARG A 238 34.89 -8.28 -26.55
N PRO A 239 34.95 -9.38 -27.34
CA PRO A 239 36.07 -10.30 -27.23
C PRO A 239 37.38 -9.51 -27.33
N PRO A 240 38.41 -9.85 -26.55
CA PRO A 240 39.69 -9.19 -26.66
C PRO A 240 40.09 -9.20 -28.13
N ARG A 241 40.42 -8.04 -28.67
CA ARG A 241 40.95 -7.95 -30.02
C ARG A 241 42.19 -8.85 -30.08
N GLY A 242 42.20 -9.81 -30.99
CA GLY A 242 43.37 -10.63 -31.24
C GLY A 242 44.62 -9.74 -31.50
N PRO A 243 45.83 -10.27 -31.30
CA PRO A 243 47.05 -9.50 -31.55
C PRO A 243 46.96 -8.89 -32.94
N ARG A 244 47.19 -7.57 -33.03
CA ARG A 244 47.25 -6.91 -34.33
C ARG A 244 48.35 -7.56 -35.18
N PRO A 245 48.10 -7.90 -36.44
CA PRO A 245 49.18 -8.37 -37.32
C PRO A 245 50.28 -7.30 -37.30
N PRO A 246 51.56 -7.73 -37.36
CA PRO A 246 52.69 -6.82 -37.41
C PRO A 246 52.50 -5.85 -38.60
N ARG A 247 52.69 -4.56 -38.33
CA ARG A 247 52.64 -3.56 -39.38
C ARG A 247 53.70 -3.89 -40.42
N PRO A 248 53.39 -3.88 -41.73
CA PRO A 248 54.40 -4.02 -42.77
C PRO A 248 55.46 -2.93 -42.58
N PRO A 249 56.74 -3.23 -42.83
CA PRO A 249 57.81 -2.24 -42.71
C PRO A 249 57.46 -1.02 -43.58
N ARG A 250 57.62 0.14 -42.99
CA ARG A 250 57.42 1.42 -43.69
C ARG A 250 58.38 1.48 -44.85
N SER A 251 57.94 1.47 -46.10
CA SER A 251 58.78 1.73 -47.26
C SER A 251 59.36 3.14 -47.15
N VAL A 252 60.61 3.25 -46.95
CA VAL A 252 61.36 4.52 -46.98
C VAL A 252 61.52 4.91 -48.45
N SER A 253 60.71 5.91 -48.86
CA SER A 253 60.89 6.50 -50.20
C SER A 253 62.07 7.45 -50.14
N TYR A 254 63.15 7.02 -50.79
CA TYR A 254 64.30 7.92 -51.00
C TYR A 254 63.95 8.90 -52.12
N THR A 255 63.75 10.12 -51.76
CA THR A 255 63.67 11.24 -52.70
C THR A 255 65.11 11.61 -53.13
N HIS A 256 65.49 11.30 -54.35
CA HIS A 256 66.72 11.78 -54.96
C HIS A 256 66.61 13.29 -55.15
N LEU A 257 67.36 14.01 -54.36
CA LEU A 257 67.65 15.44 -54.62
C LEU A 257 68.69 15.50 -55.78
N ARG A 258 68.26 15.98 -56.94
CA ARG A 258 69.09 16.32 -58.07
C ARG A 258 69.66 17.73 -57.85
N ALA A 259 70.95 17.83 -57.60
CA ALA A 259 71.65 19.13 -57.59
C ALA A 259 71.83 19.67 -59.01
N HIS A 260 71.50 20.96 -59.21
CA HIS A 260 72.03 21.84 -60.27
C HIS A 260 72.65 23.04 -59.64
#